data_7b0b111b9b2e9d4f7448f6e622e69b6b
#
_entry.id   7b0b111b9b2e9d4f7448f6e622e69b6b
#
_cell.length_a   1.000
_cell.length_b   1.000
_cell.length_c   1.000
_cell.angle_alpha   90.00
_cell.angle_beta   90.00
_cell.angle_gamma   90.00
#
_symmetry.space_group_name_H-M   'P 1'
#
loop_
_entity.id
_entity.type
_entity.pdbx_description
1 polymer ?
#
loop_
_entity_poly.entity_id
_entity_poly.type
_entity_poly.pdbx_seq_one_letter_code
_entity_poly.pdbx_strand_id
1 'polypeptide(L)'
;MKTRHFIYALSLLACVTSSALAKDLNLPVVSKGFQHEFWQTVKMGTEAAAKELGDKTSYVGPADETQIAEQIQLVENAMAQKPNGLLLAALDANALAPLVETANSRGIKVVTFDSGINSDIPVSFVATITVKQVLRQLMP
;
A
#
# COMPACT_ATOMS: atom_id res chain seq x y z
N MET A 1 50.62 -54.79 17.87
CA MET A 1 50.12 -53.54 18.47
C MET A 1 49.33 -52.80 17.40
N LYS A 2 48.02 -52.68 17.53
CA LYS A 2 47.12 -52.15 16.49
C LYS A 2 46.74 -50.71 16.87
N THR A 3 47.22 -49.70 16.17
CA THR A 3 46.88 -48.29 16.32
C THR A 3 45.59 -48.00 15.59
N ARG A 4 44.49 -47.75 16.31
CA ARG A 4 43.20 -47.38 15.75
C ARG A 4 43.20 -45.84 15.53
N HIS A 5 43.15 -45.42 14.27
CA HIS A 5 42.99 -44.02 13.89
C HIS A 5 41.49 -43.68 13.98
N PHE A 6 41.17 -42.79 14.89
CA PHE A 6 39.80 -42.23 15.05
C PHE A 6 39.71 -41.02 14.13
N ILE A 7 39.00 -41.17 13.00
CA ILE A 7 38.71 -40.05 12.09
C ILE A 7 37.42 -39.37 12.57
N TYR A 8 37.57 -38.19 13.16
CA TYR A 8 36.42 -37.32 13.45
C TYR A 8 35.99 -36.63 12.17
N ALA A 9 34.88 -37.08 11.58
CA ALA A 9 34.19 -36.38 10.52
C ALA A 9 33.44 -35.19 11.11
N LEU A 10 34.01 -33.99 10.95
CA LEU A 10 33.38 -32.73 11.33
C LEU A 10 32.38 -32.34 10.26
N SER A 11 31.10 -32.66 10.46
CA SER A 11 30.00 -32.27 9.60
C SER A 11 29.73 -30.76 9.79
N LEU A 12 30.25 -29.95 8.86
CA LEU A 12 29.95 -28.51 8.78
C LEU A 12 28.54 -28.38 8.21
N LEU A 13 27.54 -28.21 9.10
CA LEU A 13 26.16 -27.90 8.72
C LEU A 13 26.12 -26.42 8.25
N ALA A 14 26.28 -26.18 6.98
CA ALA A 14 26.11 -24.87 6.39
C ALA A 14 24.62 -24.47 6.45
N CYS A 15 24.26 -23.67 7.45
CA CYS A 15 22.98 -22.95 7.48
C CYS A 15 22.94 -21.98 6.31
N VAL A 16 22.33 -22.38 5.19
CA VAL A 16 21.97 -21.49 4.11
C VAL A 16 20.81 -20.64 4.62
N THR A 17 21.08 -19.46 5.18
CA THR A 17 20.06 -18.46 5.44
C THR A 17 19.61 -17.91 4.09
N SER A 18 18.52 -18.48 3.56
CA SER A 18 17.82 -17.87 2.44
C SER A 18 17.30 -16.52 2.89
N SER A 19 18.06 -15.47 2.63
CA SER A 19 17.52 -14.10 2.66
C SER A 19 16.42 -14.08 1.60
N ALA A 20 15.17 -14.16 2.01
CA ALA A 20 14.05 -13.83 1.15
C ALA A 20 14.30 -12.40 0.69
N LEU A 21 14.75 -12.24 -0.56
CA LEU A 21 14.78 -10.94 -1.21
C LEU A 21 13.36 -10.41 -1.19
N ALA A 22 13.08 -9.48 -0.29
CA ALA A 22 11.83 -8.74 -0.32
C ALA A 22 11.76 -8.13 -1.73
N LYS A 23 10.73 -8.52 -2.47
CA LYS A 23 10.54 -7.99 -3.82
C LYS A 23 10.14 -6.53 -3.66
N ASP A 24 10.92 -5.60 -4.24
CA ASP A 24 10.56 -4.19 -4.30
C ASP A 24 9.15 -4.05 -4.87
N LEU A 25 8.19 -3.68 -4.05
CA LEU A 25 6.82 -3.47 -4.48
C LEU A 25 6.69 -2.08 -5.14
N ASN A 26 5.84 -1.98 -6.15
CA ASN A 26 5.41 -0.72 -6.72
C ASN A 26 4.01 -0.39 -6.19
N LEU A 27 3.90 0.62 -5.36
CA LEU A 27 2.71 0.98 -4.59
C LEU A 27 2.35 2.46 -4.81
N PRO A 28 1.78 2.84 -5.97
CA PRO A 28 1.31 4.20 -6.19
C PRO A 28 0.21 4.58 -5.21
N VAL A 29 0.20 5.86 -4.85
CA VAL A 29 -0.79 6.50 -3.99
C VAL A 29 -1.55 7.55 -4.79
N VAL A 30 -2.88 7.45 -4.77
CA VAL A 30 -3.77 8.46 -5.35
C VAL A 30 -4.61 9.07 -4.22
N SER A 31 -4.34 10.34 -3.92
CA SER A 31 -5.02 11.12 -2.88
C SER A 31 -6.21 11.90 -3.43
N LYS A 32 -6.98 12.53 -2.53
CA LYS A 32 -8.11 13.40 -2.92
C LYS A 32 -7.69 14.80 -3.36
N GLY A 33 -6.50 15.23 -2.99
CA GLY A 33 -5.95 16.53 -3.33
C GLY A 33 -4.44 16.50 -3.28
N PHE A 34 -3.81 17.48 -3.92
CA PHE A 34 -2.35 17.56 -3.93
C PHE A 34 -1.82 18.79 -3.17
N GLN A 35 -2.46 19.94 -3.31
CA GLN A 35 -1.89 21.21 -2.82
C GLN A 35 -2.16 21.49 -1.34
N HIS A 36 -3.19 20.88 -0.74
CA HIS A 36 -3.52 21.08 0.67
C HIS A 36 -2.43 20.51 1.58
N GLU A 37 -2.07 21.23 2.65
CA GLU A 37 -1.00 20.88 3.60
C GLU A 37 -1.16 19.46 4.19
N PHE A 38 -2.39 19.06 4.48
CA PHE A 38 -2.70 17.70 4.92
C PHE A 38 -2.17 16.65 3.93
N TRP A 39 -2.45 16.82 2.63
CA TRP A 39 -2.02 15.87 1.60
C TRP A 39 -0.52 15.90 1.37
N GLN A 40 0.14 17.03 1.56
CA GLN A 40 1.61 17.11 1.54
C GLN A 40 2.22 16.34 2.71
N THR A 41 1.60 16.39 3.90
CA THR A 41 2.03 15.59 5.06
C THR A 41 1.85 14.09 4.79
N VAL A 42 0.73 13.68 4.21
CA VAL A 42 0.49 12.27 3.80
C VAL A 42 1.54 11.81 2.78
N LYS A 43 1.87 12.66 1.80
CA LYS A 43 2.93 12.38 0.81
C LYS A 43 4.27 12.12 1.49
N MET A 44 4.70 13.00 2.40
CA MET A 44 5.96 12.82 3.13
C MET A 44 5.99 11.51 3.91
N GLY A 45 4.89 11.15 4.59
CA GLY A 45 4.75 9.88 5.29
C GLY A 45 4.84 8.67 4.35
N THR A 46 4.21 8.75 3.19
CA THR A 46 4.25 7.70 2.15
C THR A 46 5.68 7.48 1.63
N GLU A 47 6.38 8.56 1.31
CA GLU A 47 7.76 8.50 0.81
C GLU A 47 8.72 7.96 1.87
N ALA A 48 8.54 8.34 3.14
CA ALA A 48 9.33 7.82 4.25
C ALA A 48 9.12 6.32 4.45
N ALA A 49 7.87 5.86 4.44
CA ALA A 49 7.55 4.44 4.60
C ALA A 49 8.09 3.60 3.43
N ALA A 50 7.93 4.06 2.19
CA ALA A 50 8.46 3.37 1.02
C ALA A 50 9.99 3.24 1.09
N LYS A 51 10.68 4.30 1.51
CA LYS A 51 12.14 4.27 1.71
C LYS A 51 12.56 3.28 2.81
N GLU A 52 11.83 3.23 3.92
CA GLU A 52 12.11 2.32 5.04
C GLU A 52 11.93 0.86 4.63
N LEU A 53 10.89 0.57 3.85
CA LEU A 53 10.56 -0.78 3.39
C LEU A 53 11.33 -1.22 2.15
N GLY A 54 12.03 -0.32 1.47
CA GLY A 54 12.72 -0.59 0.21
C GLY A 54 11.77 -0.69 -1.00
N ASP A 55 10.55 -0.15 -0.88
CA ASP A 55 9.52 -0.19 -1.90
C ASP A 55 9.55 1.06 -2.80
N LYS A 56 8.88 0.97 -3.95
CA LYS A 56 8.68 2.08 -4.88
C LYS A 56 7.28 2.66 -4.69
N THR A 57 7.20 3.97 -4.67
CA THR A 57 5.93 4.69 -4.61
C THR A 57 5.93 5.88 -5.56
N SER A 58 4.75 6.27 -5.98
CA SER A 58 4.48 7.59 -6.56
C SER A 58 3.27 8.16 -5.83
N TYR A 59 3.24 9.46 -5.64
CA TYR A 59 2.14 10.15 -4.98
C TYR A 59 1.55 11.18 -5.92
N VAL A 60 0.26 11.03 -6.24
CA VAL A 60 -0.49 11.93 -7.11
C VAL A 60 -1.85 12.22 -6.50
N GLY A 61 -2.44 13.32 -6.92
CA GLY A 61 -3.80 13.71 -6.56
C GLY A 61 -4.24 14.86 -7.45
N PRO A 62 -5.54 15.10 -7.59
CA PRO A 62 -6.05 16.27 -8.30
C PRO A 62 -5.65 17.57 -7.57
N ALA A 63 -5.78 18.70 -8.24
CA ALA A 63 -5.41 19.99 -7.66
C ALA A 63 -6.22 20.28 -6.39
N ASP A 64 -7.50 19.92 -6.37
CA ASP A 64 -8.40 20.06 -5.21
C ASP A 64 -9.41 18.90 -5.12
N GLU A 65 -10.15 18.85 -4.01
CA GLU A 65 -11.06 17.76 -3.68
C GLU A 65 -12.41 17.78 -4.42
N THR A 66 -12.55 18.61 -5.47
CA THR A 66 -13.78 18.68 -6.29
C THR A 66 -13.63 17.96 -7.63
N GLN A 67 -12.41 17.59 -8.01
CA GLN A 67 -12.05 17.12 -9.34
C GLN A 67 -12.09 15.60 -9.47
N ILE A 68 -13.30 15.02 -9.34
CA ILE A 68 -13.50 13.56 -9.41
C ILE A 68 -13.02 12.98 -10.74
N ALA A 69 -13.33 13.66 -11.87
CA ALA A 69 -12.92 13.19 -13.18
C ALA A 69 -11.40 13.12 -13.35
N GLU A 70 -10.67 14.08 -12.79
CA GLU A 70 -9.21 14.07 -12.78
C GLU A 70 -8.70 12.90 -11.93
N GLN A 71 -9.31 12.65 -10.75
CA GLN A 71 -8.90 11.53 -9.91
C GLN A 71 -9.11 10.19 -10.62
N ILE A 72 -10.20 10.01 -11.37
CA ILE A 72 -10.44 8.82 -12.19
C ILE A 72 -9.26 8.59 -13.16
N GLN A 73 -8.85 9.63 -13.91
CA GLN A 73 -7.71 9.54 -14.84
C GLN A 73 -6.39 9.20 -14.12
N LEU A 74 -6.16 9.77 -12.93
CA LEU A 74 -4.96 9.48 -12.14
C LEU A 74 -4.93 8.02 -11.68
N VAL A 75 -6.08 7.46 -11.28
CA VAL A 75 -6.20 6.04 -10.91
C VAL A 75 -5.96 5.13 -12.12
N GLU A 76 -6.55 5.44 -13.27
CA GLU A 76 -6.32 4.69 -14.51
C GLU A 76 -4.84 4.70 -14.92
N ASN A 77 -4.19 5.87 -14.84
CA ASN A 77 -2.76 6.03 -15.14
C ASN A 77 -1.90 5.23 -14.16
N ALA A 78 -2.24 5.21 -12.88
CA ALA A 78 -1.54 4.41 -11.87
C ALA A 78 -1.67 2.90 -12.17
N MET A 79 -2.87 2.44 -12.51
CA MET A 79 -3.11 1.03 -12.87
C MET A 79 -2.41 0.61 -14.17
N ALA A 80 -2.23 1.54 -15.14
CA ALA A 80 -1.54 1.27 -16.40
C ALA A 80 -0.07 0.89 -16.19
N GLN A 81 0.54 1.32 -15.08
CA GLN A 81 1.91 0.98 -14.70
C GLN A 81 2.04 -0.44 -14.13
N LYS A 82 0.95 -1.21 -14.04
CA LYS A 82 0.89 -2.58 -13.50
C LYS A 82 1.52 -2.68 -12.10
N PRO A 83 1.08 -1.86 -11.13
CA PRO A 83 1.61 -1.87 -9.79
C PRO A 83 1.26 -3.16 -9.04
N ASN A 84 1.95 -3.43 -7.94
CA ASN A 84 1.64 -4.55 -7.05
C ASN A 84 0.40 -4.27 -6.19
N GLY A 85 0.17 -3.01 -5.86
CA GLY A 85 -0.99 -2.53 -5.13
C GLY A 85 -1.24 -1.07 -5.41
N LEU A 86 -2.43 -0.58 -5.05
CA LEU A 86 -2.87 0.80 -5.19
C LEU A 86 -3.38 1.29 -3.84
N LEU A 87 -2.86 2.42 -3.37
CA LEU A 87 -3.38 3.12 -2.21
C LEU A 87 -4.27 4.26 -2.70
N LEU A 88 -5.53 4.27 -2.27
CA LEU A 88 -6.56 5.18 -2.80
C LEU A 88 -7.33 5.87 -1.68
N ALA A 89 -7.34 7.20 -1.68
CA ALA A 89 -8.31 8.01 -0.94
C ALA A 89 -9.36 8.52 -1.94
N ALA A 90 -10.55 7.91 -1.95
CA ALA A 90 -11.56 8.21 -2.96
C ALA A 90 -12.26 9.54 -2.70
N LEU A 91 -12.38 10.41 -3.72
CA LEU A 91 -13.21 11.61 -3.69
C LEU A 91 -14.70 11.27 -3.68
N ASP A 92 -15.07 10.24 -4.43
CA ASP A 92 -16.44 9.73 -4.48
C ASP A 92 -16.44 8.22 -4.42
N ALA A 93 -17.13 7.68 -3.41
CA ALA A 93 -17.16 6.25 -3.13
C ALA A 93 -17.82 5.41 -4.23
N ASN A 94 -18.76 5.99 -4.99
CA ASN A 94 -19.47 5.31 -6.07
C ASN A 94 -18.73 5.44 -7.39
N ALA A 95 -18.26 6.65 -7.71
CA ALA A 95 -17.58 6.92 -9.00
C ALA A 95 -16.27 6.13 -9.15
N LEU A 96 -15.56 5.89 -8.03
CA LEU A 96 -14.29 5.16 -8.03
C LEU A 96 -14.46 3.62 -7.85
N ALA A 97 -15.64 3.13 -7.44
CA ALA A 97 -15.88 1.70 -7.22
C ALA A 97 -15.58 0.84 -8.47
N PRO A 98 -16.00 1.19 -9.71
CA PRO A 98 -15.69 0.41 -10.91
C PRO A 98 -14.18 0.30 -11.21
N LEU A 99 -13.38 1.28 -10.79
CA LEU A 99 -11.93 1.25 -10.95
C LEU A 99 -11.28 0.27 -9.98
N VAL A 100 -11.81 0.14 -8.78
CA VAL A 100 -11.37 -0.87 -7.80
C VAL A 100 -11.68 -2.28 -8.30
N GLU A 101 -12.85 -2.50 -8.90
CA GLU A 101 -13.17 -3.76 -9.57
C GLU A 101 -12.19 -4.07 -10.71
N THR A 102 -11.89 -3.07 -11.52
CA THR A 102 -10.90 -3.18 -12.60
C THR A 102 -9.50 -3.49 -12.06
N ALA A 103 -9.06 -2.84 -10.98
CA ALA A 103 -7.79 -3.12 -10.33
C ALA A 103 -7.73 -4.58 -9.88
N ASN A 104 -8.77 -5.06 -9.19
CA ASN A 104 -8.85 -6.43 -8.71
C ASN A 104 -8.80 -7.46 -9.85
N SER A 105 -9.51 -7.22 -10.95
CA SER A 105 -9.48 -8.10 -12.14
C SER A 105 -8.09 -8.20 -12.77
N ARG A 106 -7.24 -7.19 -12.57
CA ARG A 106 -5.84 -7.13 -13.02
C ARG A 106 -4.86 -7.66 -11.97
N GLY A 107 -5.35 -8.16 -10.83
CA GLY A 107 -4.53 -8.65 -9.73
C GLY A 107 -3.86 -7.56 -8.89
N ILE A 108 -4.25 -6.29 -9.05
CA ILE A 108 -3.76 -5.15 -8.28
C ILE A 108 -4.54 -5.10 -6.96
N LYS A 109 -3.86 -5.22 -5.83
CA LYS A 109 -4.48 -5.10 -4.50
C LYS A 109 -4.76 -3.64 -4.18
N VAL A 110 -5.95 -3.34 -3.65
CA VAL A 110 -6.34 -1.98 -3.29
C VAL A 110 -6.43 -1.86 -1.77
N VAL A 111 -5.78 -0.84 -1.23
CA VAL A 111 -5.95 -0.36 0.14
C VAL A 111 -6.58 1.02 0.05
N THR A 112 -7.68 1.24 0.73
CA THR A 112 -8.25 2.58 0.85
C THR A 112 -7.78 3.26 2.13
N PHE A 113 -7.64 4.58 2.09
CA PHE A 113 -7.24 5.37 3.25
C PHE A 113 -8.00 6.70 3.30
N ASP A 114 -8.13 7.29 4.49
CA ASP A 114 -8.87 8.52 4.77
C ASP A 114 -10.37 8.43 4.42
N SER A 115 -10.72 8.07 3.20
CA SER A 115 -12.09 7.80 2.76
C SER A 115 -12.21 6.43 2.10
N GLY A 116 -13.31 5.74 2.42
CA GLY A 116 -13.64 4.43 1.87
C GLY A 116 -14.26 4.50 0.48
N ILE A 117 -14.66 3.33 -0.01
CA ILE A 117 -15.29 3.15 -1.30
C ILE A 117 -16.48 2.18 -1.18
N ASN A 118 -17.51 2.31 -2.00
CA ASN A 118 -18.66 1.42 -2.00
C ASN A 118 -18.33 0.09 -2.72
N SER A 119 -17.42 -0.68 -2.14
CA SER A 119 -16.99 -1.99 -2.62
C SER A 119 -16.32 -2.76 -1.48
N ASP A 120 -16.53 -4.08 -1.45
CA ASP A 120 -15.89 -4.99 -0.49
C ASP A 120 -14.52 -5.51 -0.99
N ILE A 121 -14.05 -5.05 -2.15
CA ILE A 121 -12.81 -5.49 -2.79
C ILE A 121 -11.54 -5.01 -2.08
N PRO A 122 -11.47 -3.77 -1.53
CA PRO A 122 -10.27 -3.32 -0.85
C PRO A 122 -9.85 -4.28 0.27
N VAL A 123 -8.56 -4.61 0.30
CA VAL A 123 -8.03 -5.57 1.29
C VAL A 123 -7.92 -4.95 2.68
N SER A 124 -7.94 -3.63 2.78
CA SER A 124 -7.91 -2.88 4.05
C SER A 124 -8.40 -1.44 3.85
N PHE A 125 -8.88 -0.85 4.94
CA PHE A 125 -9.15 0.57 5.07
C PHE A 125 -8.33 1.15 6.22
N VAL A 126 -7.64 2.25 5.99
CA VAL A 126 -6.79 2.94 6.97
C VAL A 126 -7.29 4.36 7.17
N ALA A 127 -7.67 4.71 8.40
CA ALA A 127 -8.10 6.07 8.73
C ALA A 127 -7.60 6.48 10.11
N THR A 128 -7.42 7.78 10.29
CA THR A 128 -7.18 8.36 11.61
C THR A 128 -8.52 8.55 12.32
N ILE A 129 -8.74 7.83 13.40
CA ILE A 129 -9.95 8.00 14.23
C ILE A 129 -9.65 9.05 15.30
N THR A 130 -10.37 10.16 15.28
CA THR A 130 -10.29 11.15 16.36
C THR A 130 -11.04 10.67 17.60
N VAL A 131 -10.58 11.09 18.78
CA VAL A 131 -11.25 10.78 20.06
C VAL A 131 -12.76 11.13 20.01
N LYS A 132 -13.12 12.23 19.34
CA LYS A 132 -14.51 12.66 19.17
C LYS A 132 -15.35 11.67 18.35
N GLN A 133 -14.77 11.02 17.34
CA GLN A 133 -15.46 9.98 16.55
C GLN A 133 -15.65 8.71 17.37
N VAL A 134 -14.62 8.29 18.13
CA VAL A 134 -14.70 7.14 19.05
C VAL A 134 -15.81 7.37 20.08
N LEU A 135 -15.85 8.54 20.71
CA LEU A 135 -16.89 8.88 21.71
C LEU A 135 -18.29 8.87 21.12
N ARG A 136 -18.50 9.31 19.86
CA ARG A 136 -19.81 9.23 19.18
C ARG A 136 -20.25 7.80 18.92
N GLN A 137 -19.33 6.87 18.69
CA GLN A 137 -19.66 5.47 18.46
C GLN A 137 -19.96 4.71 19.76
N LEU A 138 -19.42 5.16 20.87
CA LEU A 138 -19.57 4.52 22.18
C LEU A 138 -20.74 5.07 23.01
N MET A 139 -21.31 6.23 22.62
CA MET A 139 -22.47 6.80 23.31
C MET A 139 -23.72 6.48 22.50
N PRO A 140 -24.71 5.79 23.14
CA PRO A 140 -25.99 5.48 22.52
C PRO A 140 -26.84 6.71 22.24
#